data_5bdc72b6c8d987a972bfebb333058f74
#
_entry.id   5bdc72b6c8d987a972bfebb333058f74
#
_cell.length_a   1.000
_cell.length_b   1.000
_cell.length_c   1.000
_cell.angle_alpha   90.00
_cell.angle_beta   90.00
_cell.angle_gamma   90.00
#
_symmetry.space_group_name_H-M   'P 1'
#
loop_
_entity.id
_entity.type
_entity.pdbx_description
1 polymer ?
#
loop_
_entity_poly.entity_id
_entity_poly.type
_entity_poly.pdbx_seq_one_letter_code
_entity_poly.pdbx_strand_id
1 'polypeptide(L)'
;MMKLNLITFASSLASRESIFTDHHELLDTIAEKYDVQYIFPEDLDKPLPDGATMVLVGSGGVEEMVKACIDRLPPYVVLIADGLKNSLAASLEILSWMRIDRRQGRVLHGTTSFIMQGIDDYACAHDALAKLNGKRVGVIGKPSGWLIASNVDYQALSERWGIEMVDVPLDEVVKGYQAIADDEVQDITHEFISQAIGVKEPSRDEVVKAMRLYRAVKAIVERYHLDAFTLNCFDLIPTTRTTGCVALALLNQEGIPAGCEGDEQTLLTMLAVQAATGEMTFMANPSKILDNDAREMVFAHCTIAPAMTDRYIVRDHYESLSGVAVEGIFDPMDVTVVKCGGTSMGHYFISKARLLECTSNPNMCRTQLRLRLEQPLDYFLERSIGNHHVIVRGDHATRISAALRLLGASPI
;
A
#
# COMPACT_ATOMS: atom_id res chain seq x y z
N MET A 1 -7.90 -5.95 -23.00
CA MET A 1 -8.87 -5.44 -22.00
C MET A 1 -8.73 -6.28 -20.74
N MET A 2 -8.92 -5.68 -19.54
CA MET A 2 -8.99 -6.43 -18.29
C MET A 2 -10.27 -7.29 -18.30
N LYS A 3 -10.19 -8.50 -17.72
CA LYS A 3 -11.35 -9.40 -17.61
C LYS A 3 -12.21 -9.00 -16.42
N LEU A 4 -13.52 -8.94 -16.62
CA LEU A 4 -14.50 -8.63 -15.59
C LEU A 4 -15.62 -9.68 -15.61
N ASN A 5 -15.78 -10.37 -14.50
CA ASN A 5 -16.91 -11.27 -14.27
C ASN A 5 -18.04 -10.49 -13.62
N LEU A 6 -19.20 -10.46 -14.25
CA LEU A 6 -20.38 -9.76 -13.76
C LEU A 6 -21.48 -10.78 -13.43
N ILE A 7 -21.57 -11.15 -12.14
CA ILE A 7 -22.62 -12.04 -11.66
C ILE A 7 -23.91 -11.24 -11.59
N THR A 8 -24.90 -11.63 -12.36
CA THR A 8 -26.10 -10.84 -12.60
C THR A 8 -27.33 -11.47 -11.95
N PHE A 9 -27.91 -10.76 -10.97
CA PHE A 9 -29.15 -11.14 -10.30
C PHE A 9 -30.30 -10.25 -10.75
N ALA A 10 -31.41 -10.87 -11.16
CA ALA A 10 -32.67 -10.19 -11.44
C ALA A 10 -33.83 -11.05 -10.94
N SER A 11 -34.99 -10.43 -10.66
CA SER A 11 -36.18 -11.14 -10.21
C SER A 11 -36.64 -12.19 -11.25
N SER A 12 -37.37 -13.18 -10.79
CA SER A 12 -37.94 -14.23 -11.66
C SER A 12 -38.92 -13.70 -12.72
N LEU A 13 -39.31 -12.45 -12.60
CA LEU A 13 -40.17 -11.76 -13.59
C LEU A 13 -39.39 -11.14 -14.74
N ALA A 14 -38.07 -11.06 -14.63
CA ALA A 14 -37.19 -10.53 -15.65
C ALA A 14 -36.58 -11.64 -16.51
N SER A 15 -36.63 -11.51 -17.83
CA SER A 15 -35.83 -12.38 -18.72
C SER A 15 -34.39 -11.91 -18.79
N ARG A 16 -33.45 -12.77 -19.20
CA ARG A 16 -32.05 -12.36 -19.45
C ARG A 16 -31.98 -11.20 -20.45
N GLU A 17 -32.78 -11.25 -21.53
CA GLU A 17 -32.86 -10.18 -22.53
C GLU A 17 -33.32 -8.85 -21.95
N SER A 18 -34.32 -8.88 -21.03
CA SER A 18 -34.81 -7.65 -20.40
C SER A 18 -33.74 -7.00 -19.52
N ILE A 19 -32.85 -7.77 -18.89
CA ILE A 19 -31.73 -7.21 -18.10
C ILE A 19 -30.80 -6.39 -19.01
N PHE A 20 -30.40 -6.94 -20.14
CA PHE A 20 -29.52 -6.24 -21.09
C PHE A 20 -30.22 -5.02 -21.71
N THR A 21 -31.53 -5.10 -21.97
CA THR A 21 -32.31 -3.96 -22.51
C THR A 21 -32.48 -2.86 -21.45
N ASP A 22 -32.84 -3.25 -20.22
CA ASP A 22 -33.17 -2.27 -19.17
C ASP A 22 -31.90 -1.55 -18.66
N HIS A 23 -30.75 -2.21 -18.59
CA HIS A 23 -29.50 -1.70 -18.04
C HIS A 23 -28.45 -1.40 -19.13
N HIS A 24 -28.87 -1.29 -20.42
CA HIS A 24 -27.95 -1.17 -21.56
C HIS A 24 -26.95 -0.03 -21.42
N GLU A 25 -27.37 1.15 -20.94
CA GLU A 25 -26.48 2.33 -20.81
C GLU A 25 -25.25 2.03 -19.96
N LEU A 26 -25.42 1.38 -18.81
CA LEU A 26 -24.34 0.99 -17.93
C LEU A 26 -23.54 -0.18 -18.50
N LEU A 27 -24.23 -1.22 -18.99
CA LEU A 27 -23.60 -2.45 -19.48
C LEU A 27 -22.77 -2.21 -20.73
N ASP A 28 -23.24 -1.39 -21.66
CA ASP A 28 -22.51 -1.01 -22.87
C ASP A 28 -21.23 -0.24 -22.50
N THR A 29 -21.35 0.73 -21.56
CA THR A 29 -20.19 1.48 -21.06
C THR A 29 -19.13 0.57 -20.40
N ILE A 30 -19.58 -0.45 -19.65
CA ILE A 30 -18.67 -1.44 -19.06
C ILE A 30 -18.00 -2.27 -20.17
N ALA A 31 -18.77 -2.75 -21.15
CA ALA A 31 -18.29 -3.59 -22.23
C ALA A 31 -17.34 -2.87 -23.21
N GLU A 32 -17.41 -1.55 -23.34
CA GLU A 32 -16.43 -0.75 -24.09
C GLU A 32 -15.03 -0.81 -23.48
N LYS A 33 -14.92 -1.03 -22.17
CA LYS A 33 -13.65 -0.94 -21.43
C LYS A 33 -13.11 -2.30 -20.97
N TYR A 34 -14.01 -3.26 -20.70
CA TYR A 34 -13.68 -4.56 -20.13
C TYR A 34 -14.08 -5.71 -21.06
N ASP A 35 -13.34 -6.83 -20.98
CA ASP A 35 -13.78 -8.12 -21.50
C ASP A 35 -14.75 -8.75 -20.48
N VAL A 36 -16.05 -8.55 -20.69
CA VAL A 36 -17.09 -8.88 -19.71
C VAL A 36 -17.62 -10.28 -19.91
N GLN A 37 -17.53 -11.08 -18.85
CA GLN A 37 -18.22 -12.36 -18.76
C GLN A 37 -19.45 -12.24 -17.85
N TYR A 38 -20.63 -12.37 -18.42
CA TYR A 38 -21.89 -12.39 -17.66
C TYR A 38 -22.13 -13.79 -17.10
N ILE A 39 -22.34 -13.87 -15.78
CA ILE A 39 -22.56 -15.12 -15.04
C ILE A 39 -23.93 -15.00 -14.35
N PHE A 40 -24.72 -16.06 -14.43
CA PHE A 40 -26.04 -16.09 -13.79
C PHE A 40 -26.03 -17.05 -12.60
N PRO A 41 -26.99 -16.93 -11.64
CA PRO A 41 -27.01 -17.75 -10.42
C PRO A 41 -26.91 -19.26 -10.67
N GLU A 42 -27.52 -19.76 -11.75
CA GLU A 42 -27.48 -21.15 -12.17
C GLU A 42 -26.11 -21.64 -12.65
N ASP A 43 -25.22 -20.73 -13.01
CA ASP A 43 -23.87 -21.04 -13.45
C ASP A 43 -22.84 -21.06 -12.30
N LEU A 44 -23.21 -20.62 -11.10
CA LEU A 44 -22.32 -20.50 -9.95
C LEU A 44 -21.87 -21.85 -9.36
N ASP A 45 -22.38 -22.99 -9.83
CA ASP A 45 -21.87 -24.30 -9.47
C ASP A 45 -20.48 -24.60 -10.06
N LYS A 46 -20.06 -23.81 -11.05
CA LYS A 46 -18.73 -23.89 -11.68
C LYS A 46 -17.77 -22.91 -11.00
N PRO A 47 -16.45 -23.19 -11.01
CA PRO A 47 -15.46 -22.21 -10.59
C PRO A 47 -15.61 -20.90 -11.38
N LEU A 48 -15.47 -19.77 -10.68
CA LEU A 48 -15.47 -18.47 -11.35
C LEU A 48 -14.26 -18.35 -12.28
N PRO A 49 -14.43 -17.79 -13.47
CA PRO A 49 -13.32 -17.55 -14.39
C PRO A 49 -12.30 -16.55 -13.83
N ASP A 50 -11.09 -16.53 -14.39
CA ASP A 50 -10.08 -15.53 -14.06
C ASP A 50 -10.60 -14.12 -14.37
N GLY A 51 -10.37 -13.18 -13.46
CA GLY A 51 -10.75 -11.77 -13.58
C GLY A 51 -11.42 -11.22 -12.33
N ALA A 52 -11.52 -9.89 -12.28
CA ALA A 52 -12.24 -9.22 -11.20
C ALA A 52 -13.71 -9.62 -11.22
N THR A 53 -14.29 -9.98 -10.07
CA THR A 53 -15.68 -10.45 -9.99
C THR A 53 -16.52 -9.46 -9.16
N MET A 54 -17.62 -9.00 -9.76
CA MET A 54 -18.59 -8.10 -9.14
C MET A 54 -20.01 -8.63 -9.35
N VAL A 55 -20.98 -8.07 -8.61
CA VAL A 55 -22.38 -8.47 -8.64
C VAL A 55 -23.22 -7.34 -9.20
N LEU A 56 -23.91 -7.54 -10.30
CA LEU A 56 -24.94 -6.66 -10.80
C LEU A 56 -26.29 -7.01 -10.13
N VAL A 57 -26.86 -6.09 -9.42
CA VAL A 57 -28.21 -6.17 -8.87
C VAL A 57 -29.16 -5.50 -9.86
N GLY A 58 -29.76 -6.28 -10.75
CA GLY A 58 -30.62 -5.75 -11.83
C GLY A 58 -32.04 -5.38 -11.38
N SER A 59 -32.51 -5.86 -10.24
CA SER A 59 -33.82 -5.49 -9.70
C SER A 59 -33.95 -5.76 -8.21
N GLY A 60 -34.99 -5.24 -7.57
CA GLY A 60 -35.47 -5.70 -6.26
C GLY A 60 -36.03 -7.12 -6.33
N GLY A 61 -36.14 -7.78 -5.16
CA GLY A 61 -36.63 -9.15 -5.02
C GLY A 61 -35.60 -10.24 -5.31
N VAL A 62 -34.30 -9.89 -5.29
CA VAL A 62 -33.17 -10.80 -5.51
C VAL A 62 -32.40 -11.15 -4.23
N GLU A 63 -32.79 -10.56 -3.11
CA GLU A 63 -32.07 -10.60 -1.82
C GLU A 63 -31.83 -12.03 -1.35
N GLU A 64 -32.88 -12.88 -1.36
CA GLU A 64 -32.75 -14.30 -0.99
C GLU A 64 -31.94 -15.11 -2.02
N MET A 65 -31.95 -14.72 -3.29
CA MET A 65 -31.12 -15.37 -4.33
C MET A 65 -29.64 -15.10 -4.07
N VAL A 66 -29.26 -13.83 -3.80
CA VAL A 66 -27.89 -13.46 -3.46
C VAL A 66 -27.44 -14.16 -2.19
N LYS A 67 -28.29 -14.19 -1.16
CA LYS A 67 -28.02 -14.89 0.10
C LYS A 67 -27.80 -16.38 -0.10
N ALA A 68 -28.58 -17.05 -0.93
CA ALA A 68 -28.41 -18.48 -1.25
C ALA A 68 -27.09 -18.78 -1.99
N CYS A 69 -26.50 -17.81 -2.68
CA CYS A 69 -25.27 -17.95 -3.45
C CYS A 69 -24.04 -17.38 -2.72
N ILE A 70 -24.18 -16.82 -1.54
CA ILE A 70 -23.15 -15.97 -0.91
C ILE A 70 -21.79 -16.67 -0.73
N ASP A 71 -21.76 -17.98 -0.46
CA ASP A 71 -20.53 -18.76 -0.28
C ASP A 71 -19.78 -19.01 -1.62
N ARG A 72 -20.42 -18.70 -2.74
CA ARG A 72 -19.86 -18.79 -4.09
C ARG A 72 -19.41 -17.42 -4.63
N LEU A 73 -19.71 -16.35 -3.91
CA LEU A 73 -19.28 -14.99 -4.22
C LEU A 73 -17.91 -14.71 -3.60
N PRO A 74 -17.16 -13.72 -4.13
CA PRO A 74 -15.89 -13.31 -3.53
C PRO A 74 -16.03 -12.93 -2.06
N PRO A 75 -14.97 -13.09 -1.23
CA PRO A 75 -15.01 -12.71 0.19
C PRO A 75 -15.36 -11.23 0.44
N TYR A 76 -15.00 -10.37 -0.50
CA TYR A 76 -15.40 -8.97 -0.55
C TYR A 76 -16.32 -8.73 -1.75
N VAL A 77 -17.59 -8.51 -1.51
CA VAL A 77 -18.61 -8.40 -2.57
C VAL A 77 -18.81 -6.94 -2.98
N VAL A 78 -18.62 -6.64 -4.25
CA VAL A 78 -18.98 -5.34 -4.84
C VAL A 78 -20.31 -5.47 -5.56
N LEU A 79 -21.33 -4.79 -5.03
CA LEU A 79 -22.67 -4.74 -5.61
C LEU A 79 -22.76 -3.51 -6.51
N ILE A 80 -23.17 -3.70 -7.76
CA ILE A 80 -23.42 -2.63 -8.72
C ILE A 80 -24.93 -2.45 -8.86
N ALA A 81 -25.41 -1.23 -8.69
CA ALA A 81 -26.81 -0.86 -8.84
C ALA A 81 -26.93 0.47 -9.60
N ASP A 82 -27.61 0.49 -10.73
CA ASP A 82 -27.88 1.72 -11.49
C ASP A 82 -29.11 2.52 -11.02
N GLY A 83 -29.88 1.97 -10.08
CA GLY A 83 -31.07 2.57 -9.51
C GLY A 83 -32.36 2.17 -10.22
N LEU A 84 -32.29 1.46 -11.34
CA LEU A 84 -33.47 0.97 -12.02
C LEU A 84 -34.11 -0.20 -11.23
N LYS A 85 -35.43 -0.33 -11.36
CA LYS A 85 -36.21 -1.47 -10.82
C LYS A 85 -35.90 -1.82 -9.34
N ASN A 86 -35.67 -0.82 -8.50
CA ASN A 86 -35.36 -0.93 -7.09
C ASN A 86 -34.00 -1.64 -6.81
N SER A 87 -33.07 -1.66 -7.76
CA SER A 87 -31.74 -2.30 -7.60
C SER A 87 -30.94 -1.74 -6.43
N LEU A 88 -31.03 -0.42 -6.18
CA LEU A 88 -30.35 0.18 -5.04
C LEU A 88 -30.95 -0.29 -3.70
N ALA A 89 -32.29 -0.31 -3.56
CA ALA A 89 -32.93 -0.74 -2.34
C ALA A 89 -32.57 -2.19 -1.99
N ALA A 90 -32.59 -3.09 -2.97
CA ALA A 90 -32.15 -4.47 -2.82
C ALA A 90 -30.67 -4.56 -2.41
N SER A 91 -29.80 -3.78 -3.05
CA SER A 91 -28.38 -3.75 -2.73
C SER A 91 -28.10 -3.29 -1.30
N LEU A 92 -28.87 -2.33 -0.78
CA LEU A 92 -28.74 -1.85 0.60
C LEU A 92 -29.20 -2.92 1.61
N GLU A 93 -30.26 -3.66 1.32
CA GLU A 93 -30.74 -4.77 2.15
C GLU A 93 -29.71 -5.92 2.15
N ILE A 94 -29.20 -6.31 0.98
CA ILE A 94 -28.13 -7.30 0.85
C ILE A 94 -26.90 -6.90 1.66
N LEU A 95 -26.42 -5.66 1.50
CA LEU A 95 -25.26 -5.15 2.22
C LEU A 95 -25.49 -5.14 3.73
N SER A 96 -26.69 -4.79 4.19
CA SER A 96 -27.07 -4.79 5.62
C SER A 96 -27.02 -6.21 6.18
N TRP A 97 -27.62 -7.17 5.48
CA TRP A 97 -27.57 -8.58 5.87
C TRP A 97 -26.14 -9.12 5.87
N MET A 98 -25.34 -8.84 4.85
CA MET A 98 -23.92 -9.24 4.79
C MET A 98 -23.15 -8.76 6.02
N ARG A 99 -23.38 -7.53 6.49
CA ARG A 99 -22.73 -6.98 7.69
C ARG A 99 -23.14 -7.73 8.96
N ILE A 100 -24.40 -8.14 9.08
CA ILE A 100 -24.88 -8.99 10.19
C ILE A 100 -24.19 -10.34 10.16
N ASP A 101 -24.00 -10.92 8.97
CA ASP A 101 -23.30 -12.19 8.73
C ASP A 101 -21.76 -12.07 8.74
N ARG A 102 -21.23 -10.89 9.17
CA ARG A 102 -19.79 -10.57 9.25
C ARG A 102 -19.04 -10.66 7.92
N ARG A 103 -19.77 -10.52 6.82
CA ARG A 103 -19.18 -10.44 5.47
C ARG A 103 -18.94 -8.99 5.07
N GLN A 104 -17.97 -8.79 4.21
CA GLN A 104 -17.60 -7.46 3.74
C GLN A 104 -18.10 -7.21 2.32
N GLY A 105 -18.48 -5.97 2.04
CA GLY A 105 -18.86 -5.55 0.70
C GLY A 105 -19.10 -4.05 0.61
N ARG A 106 -19.42 -3.58 -0.58
CA ARG A 106 -19.86 -2.20 -0.83
C ARG A 106 -20.86 -2.15 -1.98
N VAL A 107 -21.63 -1.09 -2.03
CA VAL A 107 -22.48 -0.77 -3.18
C VAL A 107 -21.81 0.32 -4.03
N LEU A 108 -21.75 0.10 -5.33
CA LEU A 108 -21.45 1.12 -6.34
C LEU A 108 -22.78 1.61 -6.93
N HIS A 109 -23.11 2.87 -6.67
CA HIS A 109 -24.32 3.52 -7.14
C HIS A 109 -24.07 5.01 -7.34
N GLY A 110 -24.73 5.62 -8.34
CA GLY A 110 -24.62 7.04 -8.67
C GLY A 110 -24.65 7.25 -10.18
N THR A 111 -23.93 8.25 -10.66
CA THR A 111 -23.75 8.43 -12.12
C THR A 111 -22.95 7.29 -12.72
N THR A 112 -23.17 6.99 -14.01
CA THR A 112 -22.41 5.99 -14.76
C THR A 112 -20.90 6.20 -14.58
N SER A 113 -20.43 7.44 -14.66
CA SER A 113 -19.01 7.78 -14.43
C SER A 113 -18.52 7.41 -13.03
N PHE A 114 -19.33 7.63 -11.98
CA PHE A 114 -18.97 7.26 -10.61
C PHE A 114 -18.93 5.73 -10.43
N ILE A 115 -19.89 5.00 -11.02
CA ILE A 115 -19.91 3.53 -11.00
C ILE A 115 -18.68 3.00 -11.74
N MET A 116 -18.36 3.51 -12.92
CA MET A 116 -17.20 3.12 -13.72
C MET A 116 -15.89 3.37 -12.97
N GLN A 117 -15.73 4.49 -12.28
CA GLN A 117 -14.56 4.74 -11.46
C GLN A 117 -14.41 3.69 -10.34
N GLY A 118 -15.53 3.33 -9.68
CA GLY A 118 -15.52 2.28 -8.66
C GLY A 118 -15.18 0.88 -9.21
N ILE A 119 -15.64 0.57 -10.43
CA ILE A 119 -15.27 -0.67 -11.14
C ILE A 119 -13.78 -0.66 -11.47
N ASP A 120 -13.25 0.45 -11.98
CA ASP A 120 -11.83 0.61 -12.30
C ASP A 120 -10.94 0.41 -11.06
N ASP A 121 -11.28 1.07 -9.96
CA ASP A 121 -10.51 0.97 -8.71
C ASP A 121 -10.48 -0.47 -8.19
N TYR A 122 -11.61 -1.18 -8.27
CA TYR A 122 -11.69 -2.58 -7.82
C TYR A 122 -10.97 -3.54 -8.78
N ALA A 123 -11.13 -3.39 -10.09
CA ALA A 123 -10.46 -4.23 -11.07
C ALA A 123 -8.93 -4.05 -11.00
N CYS A 124 -8.45 -2.80 -10.90
CA CYS A 124 -7.03 -2.52 -10.69
C CYS A 124 -6.51 -3.11 -9.37
N ALA A 125 -7.31 -3.03 -8.29
CA ALA A 125 -6.95 -3.62 -7.01
C ALA A 125 -6.87 -5.16 -7.10
N HIS A 126 -7.81 -5.81 -7.78
CA HIS A 126 -7.80 -7.24 -8.01
C HIS A 126 -6.53 -7.68 -8.76
N ASP A 127 -6.19 -7.00 -9.87
CA ASP A 127 -4.97 -7.29 -10.63
C ASP A 127 -3.69 -7.05 -9.83
N ALA A 128 -3.71 -6.03 -8.94
CA ALA A 128 -2.60 -5.75 -8.04
C ALA A 128 -2.35 -6.91 -7.06
N LEU A 129 -3.42 -7.53 -6.54
CA LEU A 129 -3.31 -8.68 -5.63
C LEU A 129 -2.74 -9.91 -6.32
N ALA A 130 -3.09 -10.15 -7.58
CA ALA A 130 -2.50 -11.24 -8.35
C ALA A 130 -0.96 -11.10 -8.44
N LYS A 131 -0.43 -9.87 -8.42
CA LYS A 131 1.01 -9.58 -8.42
C LYS A 131 1.68 -9.83 -7.07
N LEU A 132 0.92 -9.91 -5.96
CA LEU A 132 1.49 -10.22 -4.63
C LEU A 132 1.73 -11.71 -4.45
N ASN A 133 0.96 -12.54 -5.12
CA ASN A 133 1.05 -13.99 -5.00
C ASN A 133 2.45 -14.51 -5.40
N GLY A 134 3.08 -15.27 -4.52
CA GLY A 134 4.43 -15.80 -4.70
C GLY A 134 5.56 -14.81 -4.43
N LYS A 135 5.29 -13.57 -4.04
CA LYS A 135 6.30 -12.59 -3.67
C LYS A 135 7.04 -12.99 -2.39
N ARG A 136 8.36 -12.76 -2.40
CA ARG A 136 9.26 -13.04 -1.28
C ARG A 136 9.60 -11.76 -0.55
N VAL A 137 9.26 -11.71 0.74
CA VAL A 137 9.40 -10.52 1.59
C VAL A 137 10.42 -10.78 2.69
N GLY A 138 11.56 -10.08 2.62
CA GLY A 138 12.68 -10.29 3.52
C GLY A 138 12.56 -9.52 4.84
N VAL A 139 12.93 -10.17 5.94
CA VAL A 139 13.18 -9.52 7.24
C VAL A 139 14.67 -9.66 7.54
N ILE A 140 15.44 -8.60 7.27
CA ILE A 140 16.88 -8.59 7.44
C ILE A 140 17.23 -8.13 8.87
N GLY A 141 17.62 -9.08 9.71
CA GLY A 141 17.73 -8.92 11.14
C GLY A 141 16.44 -9.25 11.86
N LYS A 142 16.14 -8.54 12.94
CA LYS A 142 14.93 -8.69 13.74
C LYS A 142 14.24 -7.34 13.84
N PRO A 143 12.91 -7.30 14.02
CA PRO A 143 12.24 -6.05 14.38
C PRO A 143 12.91 -5.37 15.57
N SER A 144 13.04 -4.05 15.51
CA SER A 144 13.59 -3.26 16.61
C SER A 144 12.74 -3.40 17.86
N GLY A 145 13.37 -3.49 19.03
CA GLY A 145 12.69 -3.82 20.30
C GLY A 145 11.59 -2.85 20.74
N TRP A 146 11.53 -1.65 20.17
CA TRP A 146 10.46 -0.68 20.41
C TRP A 146 9.23 -0.89 19.51
N LEU A 147 9.32 -1.70 18.47
CA LEU A 147 8.20 -2.02 17.57
C LEU A 147 7.35 -3.17 18.14
N ILE A 148 6.82 -2.97 19.33
CA ILE A 148 6.12 -4.01 20.12
C ILE A 148 4.77 -4.46 19.50
N ALA A 149 4.23 -3.71 18.54
CA ALA A 149 2.95 -3.99 17.87
C ALA A 149 3.10 -4.31 16.37
N SER A 150 4.34 -4.31 15.82
CA SER A 150 4.56 -4.36 14.36
C SER A 150 4.92 -5.73 13.80
N ASN A 151 4.88 -6.77 14.61
CA ASN A 151 5.08 -8.15 14.18
C ASN A 151 3.87 -8.71 13.43
N VAL A 152 4.10 -9.67 12.54
CA VAL A 152 3.05 -10.33 11.74
C VAL A 152 3.08 -11.85 11.91
N ASP A 153 1.96 -12.47 11.61
CA ASP A 153 1.82 -13.93 11.53
C ASP A 153 2.13 -14.38 10.09
N TYR A 154 3.29 -15.00 9.88
CA TYR A 154 3.77 -15.45 8.58
C TYR A 154 2.84 -16.45 7.90
N GLN A 155 2.21 -17.35 8.68
CA GLN A 155 1.25 -18.31 8.15
C GLN A 155 -0.02 -17.61 7.66
N ALA A 156 -0.58 -16.72 8.46
CA ALA A 156 -1.76 -15.95 8.10
C ALA A 156 -1.54 -15.09 6.84
N LEU A 157 -0.33 -14.53 6.69
CA LEU A 157 0.05 -13.77 5.50
C LEU A 157 0.19 -14.65 4.26
N SER A 158 0.83 -15.81 4.38
CA SER A 158 0.94 -16.77 3.28
C SER A 158 -0.43 -17.21 2.78
N GLU A 159 -1.35 -17.52 3.69
CA GLU A 159 -2.71 -17.95 3.35
C GLU A 159 -3.55 -16.84 2.72
N ARG A 160 -3.40 -15.59 3.18
CA ARG A 160 -4.26 -14.46 2.76
C ARG A 160 -3.69 -13.64 1.61
N TRP A 161 -2.38 -13.41 1.61
CA TRP A 161 -1.70 -12.54 0.64
C TRP A 161 -0.90 -13.33 -0.39
N GLY A 162 -0.72 -14.64 -0.18
CA GLY A 162 0.07 -15.52 -1.04
C GLY A 162 1.57 -15.19 -1.03
N ILE A 163 2.08 -14.48 -0.02
CA ILE A 163 3.48 -14.08 0.08
C ILE A 163 4.29 -15.05 0.94
N GLU A 164 5.60 -15.12 0.70
CA GLU A 164 6.57 -15.87 1.50
C GLU A 164 7.42 -14.89 2.31
N MET A 165 7.34 -14.96 3.65
CA MET A 165 8.23 -14.20 4.54
C MET A 165 9.56 -14.94 4.72
N VAL A 166 10.69 -14.23 4.59
CA VAL A 166 12.05 -14.80 4.59
C VAL A 166 12.90 -14.08 5.62
N ASP A 167 13.30 -14.79 6.67
CA ASP A 167 14.24 -14.26 7.66
C ASP A 167 15.67 -14.33 7.14
N VAL A 168 16.39 -13.21 7.16
CA VAL A 168 17.79 -13.10 6.73
C VAL A 168 18.64 -12.63 7.90
N PRO A 169 19.71 -13.36 8.27
CA PRO A 169 20.61 -12.96 9.34
C PRO A 169 21.30 -11.62 9.04
N LEU A 170 21.31 -10.70 10.01
CA LEU A 170 21.90 -9.37 9.85
C LEU A 170 23.44 -9.43 9.62
N ASP A 171 24.10 -10.46 10.12
CA ASP A 171 25.55 -10.67 9.95
C ASP A 171 25.94 -10.92 8.48
N GLU A 172 25.03 -11.35 7.63
CA GLU A 172 25.28 -11.44 6.18
C GLU A 172 25.46 -10.07 5.53
N VAL A 173 24.69 -9.06 5.99
CA VAL A 173 24.89 -7.66 5.56
C VAL A 173 26.26 -7.16 5.98
N VAL A 174 26.65 -7.44 7.25
CA VAL A 174 27.95 -7.02 7.79
C VAL A 174 29.11 -7.65 7.00
N LYS A 175 29.03 -8.95 6.72
CA LYS A 175 30.04 -9.66 5.90
C LYS A 175 30.12 -9.09 4.48
N GLY A 176 28.97 -8.86 3.84
CA GLY A 176 28.90 -8.25 2.52
C GLY A 176 29.52 -6.84 2.52
N TYR A 177 29.16 -6.01 3.49
CA TYR A 177 29.72 -4.67 3.65
C TYR A 177 31.25 -4.67 3.81
N GLN A 178 31.78 -5.58 4.61
CA GLN A 178 33.23 -5.71 4.84
C GLN A 178 34.00 -6.17 3.59
N ALA A 179 33.36 -6.93 2.71
CA ALA A 179 33.96 -7.46 1.50
C ALA A 179 34.05 -6.43 0.35
N ILE A 180 33.24 -5.35 0.39
CA ILE A 180 33.22 -4.34 -0.66
C ILE A 180 34.28 -3.27 -0.39
N ALA A 181 35.15 -2.99 -1.36
CA ALA A 181 36.18 -1.95 -1.25
C ALA A 181 35.59 -0.56 -1.60
N ASP A 182 36.23 0.50 -1.11
CA ASP A 182 35.77 1.87 -1.31
C ASP A 182 35.79 2.31 -2.78
N ASP A 183 36.74 1.80 -3.58
CA ASP A 183 36.87 2.08 -5.01
C ASP A 183 35.73 1.50 -5.85
N GLU A 184 35.13 0.39 -5.41
CA GLU A 184 33.99 -0.23 -6.09
C GLU A 184 32.71 0.59 -6.08
N VAL A 185 32.62 1.63 -5.25
CA VAL A 185 31.41 2.44 -5.07
C VAL A 185 31.61 3.93 -5.42
N GLN A 186 32.74 4.31 -5.99
CA GLN A 186 33.06 5.71 -6.26
C GLN A 186 32.10 6.35 -7.28
N ASP A 187 31.71 5.62 -8.31
CA ASP A 187 30.83 6.13 -9.36
C ASP A 187 29.41 6.42 -8.82
N ILE A 188 28.83 5.47 -8.08
CA ILE A 188 27.51 5.66 -7.47
C ILE A 188 27.54 6.72 -6.35
N THR A 189 28.67 6.85 -5.64
CA THR A 189 28.87 7.93 -4.67
C THR A 189 28.87 9.29 -5.35
N HIS A 190 29.60 9.41 -6.48
CA HIS A 190 29.66 10.65 -7.25
C HIS A 190 28.27 11.01 -7.80
N GLU A 191 27.59 10.05 -8.39
CA GLU A 191 26.25 10.25 -8.93
C GLU A 191 25.27 10.73 -7.85
N PHE A 192 25.18 10.06 -6.71
CA PHE A 192 24.30 10.42 -5.61
C PHE A 192 24.55 11.84 -5.08
N ILE A 193 25.83 12.22 -4.93
CA ILE A 193 26.21 13.56 -4.48
C ILE A 193 25.88 14.61 -5.55
N SER A 194 26.17 14.33 -6.82
CA SER A 194 26.02 15.30 -7.92
C SER A 194 24.55 15.61 -8.25
N GLN A 195 23.63 14.68 -7.99
CA GLN A 195 22.19 14.87 -8.18
C GLN A 195 21.54 15.63 -7.02
N ALA A 196 22.19 15.69 -5.86
CA ALA A 196 21.70 16.45 -4.71
C ALA A 196 21.90 17.96 -4.92
N ILE A 197 20.98 18.79 -4.41
CA ILE A 197 21.15 20.25 -4.41
C ILE A 197 22.13 20.71 -3.32
N GLY A 198 22.59 19.83 -2.46
CA GLY A 198 23.60 20.11 -1.44
C GLY A 198 23.93 18.90 -0.58
N VAL A 199 25.08 18.99 0.07
CA VAL A 199 25.53 18.08 1.14
C VAL A 199 25.79 18.94 2.35
N LYS A 200 25.16 18.63 3.49
CA LYS A 200 25.29 19.49 4.69
C LYS A 200 26.32 18.93 5.68
N GLU A 201 25.99 17.85 6.38
CA GLU A 201 26.80 17.34 7.45
C GLU A 201 27.83 16.25 7.00
N PRO A 202 27.42 15.22 6.21
CA PRO A 202 28.30 14.09 5.98
C PRO A 202 29.46 14.44 5.05
N SER A 203 30.62 13.88 5.37
CA SER A 203 31.78 13.88 4.49
C SER A 203 31.58 12.93 3.31
N ARG A 204 32.42 13.08 2.23
CA ARG A 204 32.41 12.14 1.12
C ARG A 204 32.67 10.70 1.58
N ASP A 205 33.56 10.49 2.57
CA ASP A 205 33.90 9.15 3.10
C ASP A 205 32.70 8.49 3.82
N GLU A 206 31.84 9.29 4.47
CA GLU A 206 30.61 8.77 5.04
C GLU A 206 29.61 8.35 3.96
N VAL A 207 29.52 9.09 2.84
CA VAL A 207 28.71 8.70 1.69
C VAL A 207 29.26 7.41 1.06
N VAL A 208 30.58 7.25 0.92
CA VAL A 208 31.21 6.01 0.45
C VAL A 208 30.80 4.81 1.32
N LYS A 209 30.85 4.95 2.65
CA LYS A 209 30.39 3.89 3.56
C LYS A 209 28.90 3.56 3.34
N ALA A 210 28.04 4.57 3.17
CA ALA A 210 26.64 4.34 2.91
C ALA A 210 26.40 3.61 1.56
N MET A 211 27.19 3.91 0.53
CA MET A 211 27.12 3.23 -0.77
C MET A 211 27.63 1.78 -0.71
N ARG A 212 28.64 1.51 0.09
CA ARG A 212 29.07 0.11 0.38
C ARG A 212 27.94 -0.67 1.04
N LEU A 213 27.26 -0.06 2.02
CA LEU A 213 26.11 -0.69 2.67
C LEU A 213 24.95 -0.93 1.69
N TYR A 214 24.64 0.04 0.83
CA TYR A 214 23.67 -0.15 -0.25
C TYR A 214 24.00 -1.35 -1.13
N ARG A 215 25.24 -1.48 -1.60
CA ARG A 215 25.70 -2.61 -2.43
C ARG A 215 25.59 -3.95 -1.69
N ALA A 216 25.95 -3.97 -0.39
CA ALA A 216 25.82 -5.17 0.43
C ALA A 216 24.37 -5.63 0.61
N VAL A 217 23.46 -4.69 0.90
CA VAL A 217 22.03 -4.99 1.04
C VAL A 217 21.45 -5.43 -0.31
N LYS A 218 21.79 -4.75 -1.40
CA LYS A 218 21.35 -5.13 -2.75
C LYS A 218 21.76 -6.56 -3.12
N ALA A 219 23.00 -6.95 -2.83
CA ALA A 219 23.47 -8.31 -3.08
C ALA A 219 22.69 -9.37 -2.28
N ILE A 220 22.20 -9.04 -1.07
CA ILE A 220 21.31 -9.91 -0.29
C ILE A 220 19.94 -10.00 -0.93
N VAL A 221 19.34 -8.87 -1.32
CA VAL A 221 18.05 -8.83 -2.01
C VAL A 221 18.08 -9.72 -3.26
N GLU A 222 19.14 -9.61 -4.05
CA GLU A 222 19.33 -10.44 -5.26
C GLU A 222 19.53 -11.93 -4.92
N ARG A 223 20.39 -12.25 -3.92
CA ARG A 223 20.67 -13.64 -3.52
C ARG A 223 19.44 -14.37 -3.01
N TYR A 224 18.61 -13.71 -2.20
CA TYR A 224 17.40 -14.29 -1.62
C TYR A 224 16.19 -14.12 -2.50
N HIS A 225 16.32 -13.46 -3.67
CA HIS A 225 15.23 -13.12 -4.59
C HIS A 225 14.09 -12.41 -3.87
N LEU A 226 14.43 -11.35 -3.13
CA LEU A 226 13.44 -10.60 -2.35
C LEU A 226 12.75 -9.56 -3.24
N ASP A 227 11.44 -9.54 -3.21
CA ASP A 227 10.62 -8.53 -3.90
C ASP A 227 10.39 -7.28 -3.04
N ALA A 228 10.53 -7.42 -1.73
CA ALA A 228 10.48 -6.35 -0.75
C ALA A 228 11.26 -6.79 0.50
N PHE A 229 11.72 -5.85 1.31
CA PHE A 229 12.40 -6.21 2.56
C PHE A 229 12.32 -5.09 3.61
N THR A 230 12.47 -5.47 4.89
CA THR A 230 12.76 -4.53 5.97
C THR A 230 14.13 -4.83 6.59
N LEU A 231 14.81 -3.79 7.05
CA LEU A 231 16.18 -3.88 7.58
C LEU A 231 16.23 -3.33 9.00
N ASN A 232 16.78 -4.10 9.94
CA ASN A 232 17.14 -3.59 11.25
C ASN A 232 18.38 -2.69 11.12
N CYS A 233 18.14 -1.40 10.93
CA CYS A 233 19.19 -0.41 10.64
C CYS A 233 20.08 -0.10 11.85
N PHE A 234 19.52 -0.06 13.05
CA PHE A 234 20.22 0.40 14.26
C PHE A 234 21.30 -0.58 14.69
N ASP A 235 21.07 -1.89 14.58
CA ASP A 235 22.04 -2.92 14.98
C ASP A 235 23.24 -2.99 14.01
N LEU A 236 23.16 -2.35 12.83
CA LEU A 236 24.30 -2.23 11.91
C LEU A 236 25.29 -1.12 12.31
N ILE A 237 24.82 -0.04 12.92
CA ILE A 237 25.61 1.18 13.18
C ILE A 237 26.92 0.90 13.94
N PRO A 238 26.91 0.10 15.02
CA PRO A 238 28.15 -0.16 15.78
C PRO A 238 29.27 -0.79 14.95
N THR A 239 28.91 -1.63 13.97
CA THR A 239 29.87 -2.39 13.16
C THR A 239 30.23 -1.68 11.86
N THR A 240 29.25 -1.14 11.15
CA THR A 240 29.46 -0.54 9.82
C THR A 240 29.88 0.94 9.90
N ARG A 241 29.64 1.58 11.05
CA ARG A 241 29.86 3.02 11.26
C ARG A 241 29.11 3.89 10.23
N THR A 242 27.97 3.40 9.74
CA THR A 242 27.04 4.10 8.86
C THR A 242 25.62 3.63 9.11
N THR A 243 24.63 4.25 8.47
CA THR A 243 23.20 3.96 8.62
C THR A 243 22.61 3.35 7.35
N GLY A 244 21.54 2.58 7.49
CA GLY A 244 20.84 1.93 6.38
C GLY A 244 20.00 2.87 5.52
N CYS A 245 19.83 4.14 5.90
CA CYS A 245 18.84 5.05 5.29
C CYS A 245 19.02 5.21 3.78
N VAL A 246 20.26 5.39 3.30
CA VAL A 246 20.55 5.52 1.85
C VAL A 246 20.32 4.19 1.12
N ALA A 247 20.66 3.06 1.72
CA ALA A 247 20.41 1.75 1.11
C ALA A 247 18.90 1.54 0.89
N LEU A 248 18.09 1.86 1.90
CA LEU A 248 16.62 1.79 1.80
C LEU A 248 16.07 2.79 0.78
N ALA A 249 16.58 4.03 0.77
CA ALA A 249 16.18 5.07 -0.18
C ALA A 249 16.42 4.66 -1.63
N LEU A 250 17.62 4.15 -1.94
CA LEU A 250 17.98 3.75 -3.30
C LEU A 250 17.26 2.49 -3.77
N LEU A 251 17.05 1.49 -2.88
CA LEU A 251 16.29 0.29 -3.24
C LEU A 251 14.81 0.57 -3.45
N ASN A 252 14.21 1.48 -2.66
CA ASN A 252 12.87 2.01 -2.96
C ASN A 252 12.82 2.71 -4.33
N GLN A 253 13.85 3.47 -4.70
CA GLN A 253 13.97 4.09 -6.02
C GLN A 253 14.05 3.05 -7.15
N GLU A 254 14.66 1.90 -6.92
CA GLU A 254 14.73 0.78 -7.86
C GLU A 254 13.42 0.00 -7.95
N GLY A 255 12.39 0.39 -7.21
CA GLY A 255 11.07 -0.25 -7.19
C GLY A 255 10.95 -1.42 -6.23
N ILE A 256 11.91 -1.61 -5.33
CA ILE A 256 11.91 -2.64 -4.29
C ILE A 256 11.48 -2.00 -2.97
N PRO A 257 10.25 -2.23 -2.47
CA PRO A 257 9.83 -1.69 -1.17
C PRO A 257 10.81 -2.06 -0.07
N ALA A 258 11.37 -1.05 0.57
CA ALA A 258 12.42 -1.19 1.57
C ALA A 258 12.03 -0.44 2.85
N GLY A 259 11.66 -1.19 3.89
CA GLY A 259 11.26 -0.70 5.20
C GLY A 259 12.44 -0.55 6.15
N CYS A 260 12.32 0.32 7.13
CA CYS A 260 13.30 0.55 8.19
C CYS A 260 12.92 -0.17 9.49
N GLU A 261 13.90 -0.31 10.39
CA GLU A 261 13.71 -0.77 11.77
C GLU A 261 13.20 -2.21 11.92
N GLY A 262 13.13 -2.98 10.85
CA GLY A 262 12.49 -4.29 10.88
C GLY A 262 10.95 -4.22 10.98
N ASP A 263 10.31 -3.07 10.66
CA ASP A 263 8.85 -2.93 10.71
C ASP A 263 8.20 -3.73 9.57
N GLU A 264 7.72 -4.92 9.91
CA GLU A 264 7.09 -5.85 8.98
C GLU A 264 5.74 -5.31 8.47
N GLN A 265 4.90 -4.74 9.35
CA GLN A 265 3.58 -4.24 8.98
C GLN A 265 3.67 -3.04 8.05
N THR A 266 4.62 -2.13 8.28
CA THR A 266 4.81 -0.99 7.39
C THR A 266 5.38 -1.41 6.05
N LEU A 267 6.33 -2.35 6.02
CA LEU A 267 6.83 -2.94 4.78
C LEU A 267 5.71 -3.54 3.94
N LEU A 268 4.84 -4.35 4.56
CA LEU A 268 3.70 -4.97 3.88
C LEU A 268 2.69 -3.92 3.38
N THR A 269 2.51 -2.83 4.15
CA THR A 269 1.71 -1.69 3.70
C THR A 269 2.33 -1.05 2.46
N MET A 270 3.67 -0.81 2.45
CA MET A 270 4.38 -0.27 1.28
C MET A 270 4.21 -1.17 0.06
N LEU A 271 4.38 -2.48 0.22
CA LEU A 271 4.23 -3.47 -0.85
C LEU A 271 2.81 -3.48 -1.42
N ALA A 272 1.77 -3.47 -0.58
CA ALA A 272 0.37 -3.44 -1.01
C ALA A 272 0.02 -2.12 -1.74
N VAL A 273 0.51 -0.99 -1.22
CA VAL A 273 0.30 0.34 -1.83
C VAL A 273 0.98 0.41 -3.20
N GLN A 274 2.24 -0.01 -3.30
CA GLN A 274 2.95 -0.04 -4.57
C GLN A 274 2.29 -0.97 -5.58
N ALA A 275 1.85 -2.15 -5.17
CA ALA A 275 1.13 -3.08 -6.04
C ALA A 275 -0.17 -2.46 -6.57
N ALA A 276 -0.92 -1.74 -5.72
CA ALA A 276 -2.20 -1.12 -6.08
C ALA A 276 -2.05 0.12 -6.96
N THR A 277 -0.99 0.91 -6.78
CA THR A 277 -0.84 2.24 -7.41
C THR A 277 0.25 2.30 -8.47
N GLY A 278 1.26 1.45 -8.38
CA GLY A 278 2.49 1.55 -9.17
C GLY A 278 3.45 2.66 -8.69
N GLU A 279 3.08 3.39 -7.64
CA GLU A 279 3.83 4.54 -7.13
C GLU A 279 4.87 4.13 -6.09
N MET A 280 5.97 4.87 -6.01
CA MET A 280 6.92 4.77 -4.91
C MET A 280 6.26 5.19 -3.59
N THR A 281 6.69 4.57 -2.50
CA THR A 281 6.14 4.80 -1.17
C THR A 281 7.19 5.35 -0.21
N PHE A 282 6.75 6.19 0.72
CA PHE A 282 7.57 6.74 1.78
C PHE A 282 7.06 6.30 3.15
N MET A 283 7.86 5.56 3.89
CA MET A 283 7.63 5.19 5.29
C MET A 283 7.98 6.37 6.18
N ALA A 284 7.07 6.81 7.05
CA ALA A 284 7.31 7.96 7.91
C ALA A 284 6.65 7.84 9.29
N ASN A 285 7.31 8.43 10.30
CA ASN A 285 6.76 8.60 11.64
C ASN A 285 5.74 9.73 11.67
N PRO A 286 4.57 9.59 12.31
CA PRO A 286 3.73 10.71 12.73
C PRO A 286 4.43 11.45 13.88
N SER A 287 5.25 12.43 13.53
CA SER A 287 6.22 13.02 14.47
C SER A 287 5.64 14.12 15.35
N LYS A 288 4.66 14.89 14.86
CA LYS A 288 4.06 15.98 15.63
C LYS A 288 2.70 16.39 15.08
N ILE A 289 1.70 16.48 15.95
CA ILE A 289 0.44 17.17 15.65
C ILE A 289 0.67 18.66 15.85
N LEU A 290 0.31 19.46 14.85
CA LEU A 290 0.46 20.92 14.88
C LEU A 290 -0.84 21.62 15.24
N ASP A 291 -1.95 21.15 14.68
CA ASP A 291 -3.28 21.72 14.84
C ASP A 291 -4.34 20.62 14.69
N ASN A 292 -5.10 20.36 15.76
CA ASN A 292 -6.14 19.33 15.76
C ASN A 292 -7.35 19.74 14.92
N ASP A 293 -7.75 21.01 14.96
CA ASP A 293 -8.93 21.51 14.26
C ASP A 293 -8.67 21.59 12.74
N ALA A 294 -7.50 22.09 12.38
CA ALA A 294 -7.05 22.12 10.99
C ALA A 294 -6.57 20.75 10.47
N ARG A 295 -6.46 19.74 11.35
CA ARG A 295 -5.96 18.39 11.05
C ARG A 295 -4.57 18.39 10.45
N GLU A 296 -3.67 19.20 10.99
CA GLU A 296 -2.32 19.37 10.51
C GLU A 296 -1.29 18.66 11.40
N MET A 297 -0.42 17.89 10.76
CA MET A 297 0.65 17.18 11.46
C MET A 297 1.89 17.04 10.57
N VAL A 298 3.03 16.76 11.23
CA VAL A 298 4.30 16.47 10.56
C VAL A 298 4.55 14.97 10.56
N PHE A 299 4.86 14.46 9.39
CA PHE A 299 5.42 13.14 9.20
C PHE A 299 6.90 13.26 8.84
N ALA A 300 7.75 12.44 9.45
CA ALA A 300 9.18 12.52 9.21
C ALA A 300 9.86 11.16 9.16
N HIS A 301 10.84 10.99 8.27
CA HIS A 301 11.78 9.86 8.24
C HIS A 301 13.05 10.22 7.47
N CYS A 302 14.03 9.30 7.44
CA CYS A 302 15.33 9.50 6.81
C CYS A 302 15.53 8.70 5.50
N THR A 303 14.54 7.92 5.06
CA THR A 303 14.67 6.87 4.03
C THR A 303 13.92 7.16 2.73
N ILE A 304 13.60 8.44 2.46
CA ILE A 304 12.88 8.83 1.23
C ILE A 304 13.71 8.51 -0.01
N ALA A 305 13.09 7.92 -1.02
CA ALA A 305 13.72 7.71 -2.31
C ALA A 305 13.98 9.07 -3.02
N PRO A 306 15.21 9.39 -3.46
CA PRO A 306 15.49 10.62 -4.19
C PRO A 306 14.55 10.88 -5.38
N ALA A 307 14.26 9.85 -6.18
CA ALA A 307 13.36 9.96 -7.33
C ALA A 307 11.89 10.25 -6.98
N MET A 308 11.49 10.06 -5.72
CA MET A 308 10.16 10.45 -5.24
C MET A 308 10.06 11.96 -4.98
N THR A 309 11.20 12.65 -4.82
CA THR A 309 11.28 14.06 -4.41
C THR A 309 11.45 14.99 -5.63
N ASP A 310 11.10 16.26 -5.47
CA ASP A 310 11.40 17.26 -6.51
C ASP A 310 12.89 17.67 -6.46
N ARG A 311 13.47 17.66 -5.25
CA ARG A 311 14.89 17.92 -4.96
C ARG A 311 15.27 17.24 -3.66
N TYR A 312 16.55 16.94 -3.44
CA TYR A 312 17.01 16.40 -2.16
C TYR A 312 18.35 16.98 -1.71
N ILE A 313 18.58 16.90 -0.40
CA ILE A 313 19.82 17.26 0.26
C ILE A 313 20.36 16.00 0.94
N VAL A 314 21.66 15.78 0.84
CA VAL A 314 22.35 14.73 1.59
C VAL A 314 22.62 15.24 3.00
N ARG A 315 22.15 14.50 4.00
CA ARG A 315 22.20 14.82 5.43
C ARG A 315 22.84 13.68 6.22
N ASP A 316 23.15 13.95 7.48
CA ASP A 316 23.43 12.90 8.47
C ASP A 316 22.12 12.25 8.98
N HIS A 317 22.26 11.09 9.63
CA HIS A 317 21.13 10.50 10.34
C HIS A 317 20.86 11.25 11.65
N TYR A 318 19.62 11.64 11.86
CA TYR A 318 19.21 12.54 12.96
C TYR A 318 19.64 12.05 14.36
N GLU A 319 19.33 10.80 14.71
CA GLU A 319 19.52 10.32 16.06
C GLU A 319 20.98 9.99 16.38
N SER A 320 21.73 9.44 15.40
CA SER A 320 23.13 9.04 15.60
C SER A 320 24.12 10.16 15.29
N LEU A 321 23.66 11.25 14.64
CA LEU A 321 24.50 12.35 14.14
C LEU A 321 25.71 11.83 13.35
N SER A 322 25.52 10.72 12.62
CA SER A 322 26.52 10.02 11.81
C SER A 322 25.85 9.30 10.64
N GLY A 323 26.64 8.72 9.74
CA GLY A 323 26.11 8.07 8.55
C GLY A 323 25.45 9.06 7.59
N VAL A 324 24.58 8.54 6.72
CA VAL A 324 23.95 9.36 5.66
C VAL A 324 22.44 9.11 5.59
N ALA A 325 21.70 10.19 5.42
CA ALA A 325 20.25 10.23 5.25
C ALA A 325 19.88 11.15 4.08
N VAL A 326 18.62 11.10 3.68
CA VAL A 326 18.05 11.94 2.65
C VAL A 326 17.06 12.94 3.25
N GLU A 327 17.23 14.22 2.97
CA GLU A 327 16.22 15.27 3.18
C GLU A 327 15.52 15.52 1.85
N GLY A 328 14.33 14.98 1.67
CA GLY A 328 13.50 15.21 0.49
C GLY A 328 12.77 16.55 0.56
N ILE A 329 12.73 17.24 -0.56
CA ILE A 329 12.03 18.52 -0.73
C ILE A 329 10.97 18.34 -1.80
N PHE A 330 9.77 18.82 -1.51
CA PHE A 330 8.59 18.73 -2.36
C PHE A 330 7.88 20.07 -2.47
N ASP A 331 7.30 20.33 -3.62
CA ASP A 331 6.29 21.35 -3.76
C ASP A 331 4.93 20.87 -3.21
N PRO A 332 4.03 21.77 -2.81
CA PRO A 332 2.71 21.39 -2.29
C PRO A 332 1.91 20.54 -3.26
N MET A 333 1.43 19.35 -2.81
CA MET A 333 0.71 18.38 -3.64
C MET A 333 -0.27 17.55 -2.84
N ASP A 334 -1.16 16.85 -3.52
CA ASP A 334 -2.02 15.84 -2.90
C ASP A 334 -1.22 14.55 -2.66
N VAL A 335 -1.48 13.94 -1.51
CA VAL A 335 -0.88 12.67 -1.10
C VAL A 335 -1.93 11.79 -0.42
N THR A 336 -1.64 10.50 -0.34
CA THR A 336 -2.43 9.56 0.47
C THR A 336 -1.57 9.05 1.62
N VAL A 337 -2.12 9.06 2.84
CA VAL A 337 -1.51 8.50 4.04
C VAL A 337 -2.24 7.20 4.39
N VAL A 338 -1.50 6.12 4.59
CA VAL A 338 -2.08 4.81 4.88
C VAL A 338 -1.24 4.02 5.88
N LYS A 339 -1.89 3.23 6.72
CA LYS A 339 -1.28 2.18 7.54
C LYS A 339 -2.20 0.97 7.54
N CYS A 340 -1.67 -0.18 7.18
CA CYS A 340 -2.30 -1.47 7.44
C CYS A 340 -1.55 -2.16 8.59
N GLY A 341 -2.27 -2.86 9.46
CA GLY A 341 -1.66 -3.43 10.66
C GLY A 341 -2.48 -4.51 11.34
N GLY A 342 -2.01 -4.89 12.54
CA GLY A 342 -2.43 -6.08 13.26
C GLY A 342 -1.64 -7.32 12.80
N THR A 343 -1.53 -8.35 13.65
CA THR A 343 -0.70 -9.54 13.36
C THR A 343 -1.07 -10.23 12.06
N SER A 344 -2.34 -10.18 11.67
CA SER A 344 -2.85 -10.72 10.39
C SER A 344 -3.10 -9.64 9.33
N MET A 345 -2.60 -8.41 9.51
CA MET A 345 -2.87 -7.27 8.61
C MET A 345 -4.37 -7.03 8.39
N GLY A 346 -5.16 -7.16 9.48
CA GLY A 346 -6.63 -7.17 9.41
C GLY A 346 -7.30 -5.80 9.48
N HIS A 347 -6.54 -4.74 9.75
CA HIS A 347 -7.07 -3.39 9.94
C HIS A 347 -6.26 -2.36 9.16
N TYR A 348 -6.91 -1.29 8.71
CA TYR A 348 -6.18 -0.20 8.06
C TYR A 348 -6.80 1.17 8.38
N PHE A 349 -5.91 2.16 8.44
CA PHE A 349 -6.23 3.59 8.37
C PHE A 349 -5.85 4.11 6.98
N ILE A 350 -6.65 5.00 6.43
CA ILE A 350 -6.33 5.71 5.19
C ILE A 350 -6.93 7.11 5.21
N SER A 351 -6.16 8.09 4.75
CA SER A 351 -6.60 9.47 4.59
C SER A 351 -6.03 10.07 3.31
N LYS A 352 -6.86 10.76 2.54
CA LYS A 352 -6.36 11.78 1.64
C LYS A 352 -5.73 12.89 2.47
N ALA A 353 -4.70 13.51 1.92
CA ALA A 353 -4.03 14.62 2.58
C ALA A 353 -3.46 15.61 1.56
N ARG A 354 -3.22 16.84 2.01
CA ARG A 354 -2.50 17.85 1.25
C ARG A 354 -1.14 18.09 1.90
N LEU A 355 -0.06 17.88 1.17
CA LEU A 355 1.26 18.37 1.55
C LEU A 355 1.25 19.89 1.41
N LEU A 356 1.49 20.59 2.52
CA LEU A 356 1.49 22.03 2.60
C LEU A 356 2.89 22.60 2.39
N GLU A 357 3.88 22.01 3.07
CA GLU A 357 5.29 22.40 3.01
C GLU A 357 6.20 21.31 3.56
N CYS A 358 7.48 21.37 3.22
CA CYS A 358 8.53 20.63 3.92
C CYS A 358 9.06 21.49 5.07
N THR A 359 9.16 20.92 6.27
CA THR A 359 9.74 21.59 7.44
C THR A 359 11.17 21.12 7.69
N SER A 360 11.91 21.79 8.53
CA SER A 360 13.31 21.45 8.88
C SER A 360 13.56 21.66 10.36
N ASN A 361 12.87 20.87 11.21
CA ASN A 361 13.12 20.88 12.64
C ASN A 361 14.35 20.04 12.95
N PRO A 362 15.39 20.56 13.64
CA PRO A 362 16.62 19.83 13.94
C PRO A 362 16.39 18.61 14.85
N ASN A 363 15.27 18.55 15.58
CA ASN A 363 14.93 17.47 16.51
C ASN A 363 14.00 16.40 15.88
N MET A 364 14.03 16.24 14.58
CA MET A 364 13.26 15.23 13.83
C MET A 364 14.09 14.62 12.71
N CYS A 365 13.67 13.48 12.23
CA CYS A 365 14.22 12.86 11.01
C CYS A 365 14.24 13.85 9.83
N ARG A 366 15.16 13.67 8.89
CA ARG A 366 15.58 14.71 7.95
C ARG A 366 14.53 15.11 6.91
N THR A 367 13.79 14.15 6.34
CA THR A 367 12.63 14.47 5.50
C THR A 367 11.43 14.73 6.39
N GLN A 368 10.82 15.91 6.30
CA GLN A 368 9.70 16.33 7.13
C GLN A 368 8.60 16.94 6.28
N LEU A 369 7.43 16.32 6.30
CA LEU A 369 6.27 16.69 5.51
C LEU A 369 5.16 17.20 6.44
N ARG A 370 4.77 18.49 6.33
CA ARG A 370 3.59 19.03 6.98
C ARG A 370 2.38 18.72 6.13
N LEU A 371 1.52 17.85 6.64
CA LEU A 371 0.33 17.38 5.94
C LEU A 371 -0.93 17.89 6.64
N ARG A 372 -1.95 18.24 5.84
CA ARG A 372 -3.33 18.42 6.29
C ARG A 372 -4.14 17.20 5.84
N LEU A 373 -4.66 16.44 6.80
CA LEU A 373 -5.42 15.23 6.54
C LEU A 373 -6.92 15.53 6.36
N GLU A 374 -7.62 14.72 5.55
CA GLU A 374 -9.08 14.76 5.49
C GLU A 374 -9.73 14.04 6.68
N GLN A 375 -9.10 12.96 7.17
CA GLN A 375 -9.59 12.23 8.33
C GLN A 375 -9.25 12.96 9.64
N PRO A 376 -10.11 12.83 10.68
CA PRO A 376 -9.83 13.33 12.03
C PRO A 376 -8.55 12.72 12.60
N LEU A 377 -7.85 13.49 13.46
CA LEU A 377 -6.60 13.04 14.11
C LEU A 377 -6.82 12.10 15.29
N ASP A 378 -8.07 11.85 15.71
CA ASP A 378 -8.43 10.91 16.79
C ASP A 378 -7.86 9.50 16.56
N TYR A 379 -7.70 9.11 15.29
CA TYR A 379 -7.03 7.86 14.95
C TYR A 379 -5.64 7.79 15.59
N PHE A 380 -4.82 8.82 15.48
CA PHE A 380 -3.45 8.84 16.02
C PHE A 380 -3.42 8.87 17.54
N LEU A 381 -4.45 9.40 18.19
CA LEU A 381 -4.50 9.62 19.63
C LEU A 381 -5.20 8.47 20.38
N GLU A 382 -6.16 7.79 19.75
CA GLU A 382 -7.04 6.84 20.43
C GLU A 382 -7.06 5.44 19.79
N ARG A 383 -6.77 5.32 18.47
CA ARG A 383 -6.99 4.09 17.69
C ARG A 383 -5.81 3.71 16.81
N SER A 384 -4.63 4.21 17.09
CA SER A 384 -3.44 3.95 16.26
C SER A 384 -3.11 2.46 16.17
N ILE A 385 -2.80 2.00 14.97
CA ILE A 385 -2.42 0.59 14.69
C ILE A 385 -0.92 0.44 14.41
N GLY A 386 -0.11 1.32 14.91
CA GLY A 386 1.34 1.27 14.83
C GLY A 386 1.96 2.64 14.63
N ASN A 387 3.28 2.67 14.66
CA ASN A 387 4.06 3.90 14.55
C ASN A 387 4.12 4.40 13.10
N HIS A 388 4.89 3.71 12.24
CA HIS A 388 5.12 4.20 10.89
C HIS A 388 3.87 4.12 10.03
N HIS A 389 3.69 5.15 9.20
CA HIS A 389 2.68 5.24 8.17
C HIS A 389 3.34 5.35 6.80
N VAL A 390 2.62 4.97 5.76
CA VAL A 390 3.07 5.04 4.38
C VAL A 390 2.43 6.25 3.71
N ILE A 391 3.25 7.04 3.04
CA ILE A 391 2.82 8.20 2.25
C ILE A 391 3.13 7.91 0.79
N VAL A 392 2.16 8.18 -0.07
CA VAL A 392 2.27 8.04 -1.53
C VAL A 392 1.78 9.32 -2.22
N ARG A 393 2.45 9.71 -3.31
CA ARG A 393 2.05 10.90 -4.10
C ARG A 393 0.68 10.65 -4.75
N GLY A 394 -0.16 11.68 -4.76
CA GLY A 394 -1.48 11.62 -5.39
C GLY A 394 -2.61 11.11 -4.50
N ASP A 395 -3.84 11.24 -5.02
CA ASP A 395 -5.05 10.71 -4.40
C ASP A 395 -5.31 9.27 -4.87
N HIS A 396 -4.93 8.32 -4.06
CA HIS A 396 -5.11 6.89 -4.31
C HIS A 396 -5.99 6.21 -3.24
N ALA A 397 -6.64 6.98 -2.38
CA ALA A 397 -7.33 6.46 -1.21
C ALA A 397 -8.37 5.39 -1.56
N THR A 398 -9.16 5.59 -2.61
CA THR A 398 -10.20 4.63 -3.03
C THR A 398 -9.60 3.32 -3.52
N ARG A 399 -8.57 3.39 -4.38
CA ARG A 399 -7.90 2.21 -4.95
C ARG A 399 -7.16 1.40 -3.89
N ILE A 400 -6.39 2.07 -3.03
CA ILE A 400 -5.69 1.41 -1.92
C ILE A 400 -6.69 0.77 -0.95
N SER A 401 -7.77 1.48 -0.62
CA SER A 401 -8.83 0.91 0.21
C SER A 401 -9.46 -0.34 -0.41
N ALA A 402 -9.70 -0.35 -1.73
CA ALA A 402 -10.19 -1.53 -2.44
C ALA A 402 -9.21 -2.70 -2.33
N ALA A 403 -7.91 -2.46 -2.55
CA ALA A 403 -6.88 -3.49 -2.44
C ALA A 403 -6.79 -4.08 -1.02
N LEU A 404 -6.75 -3.22 0.02
CA LEU A 404 -6.69 -3.68 1.40
C LEU A 404 -7.93 -4.46 1.83
N ARG A 405 -9.11 -4.08 1.34
CA ARG A 405 -10.36 -4.83 1.60
C ARG A 405 -10.35 -6.19 0.91
N LEU A 406 -9.86 -6.28 -0.32
CA LEU A 406 -9.67 -7.55 -1.01
C LEU A 406 -8.68 -8.46 -0.28
N LEU A 407 -7.65 -7.89 0.35
CA LEU A 407 -6.73 -8.59 1.25
C LEU A 407 -7.37 -8.93 2.62
N GLY A 408 -8.67 -8.65 2.80
CA GLY A 408 -9.43 -8.95 4.00
C GLY A 408 -9.22 -7.97 5.17
N ALA A 409 -8.64 -6.80 4.94
CA ALA A 409 -8.53 -5.77 5.97
C ALA A 409 -9.79 -4.90 6.04
N SER A 410 -10.11 -4.41 7.24
CA SER A 410 -11.23 -3.50 7.52
C SER A 410 -10.72 -2.12 7.91
N PRO A 411 -11.40 -1.04 7.50
CA PRO A 411 -11.07 0.30 7.97
C PRO A 411 -11.36 0.45 9.48
N ILE A 412 -10.56 1.28 10.15
CA ILE A 412 -10.72 1.64 11.56
C ILE A 412 -11.53 2.93 11.69
#